data_7c32af34d1e7c9adf79947fbb83be196
#
_entry.id   7c32af34d1e7c9adf79947fbb83be196
#
_cell.length_a   1.000
_cell.length_b   1.000
_cell.length_c   1.000
_cell.angle_alpha   90.00
_cell.angle_beta   90.00
_cell.angle_gamma   90.00
#
_symmetry.space_group_name_H-M   'P 1'
#
loop_
_entity.id
_entity.type
_entity.pdbx_description
1 polymer ?
#
loop_
_entity_poly.entity_id
_entity_poly.type
_entity_poly.pdbx_seq_one_letter_code
_entity_poly.pdbx_strand_id
1 'polypeptide(L)'
;MNEGNRKMITEMRNEHSEGLHLFTTMEIIELMNREDKTVAYAVEKALPQISAGIDAAVSRLETGGRLYYIGAGTSGRLGVLDASECPPTFGVPAELVNGIIAGGEMAVRIPVENAEDNHEEGRIIVKQLLAKEDVLIGIASSGRTPYVLGAIEQANEIGCQTIGLSCNLQTELSKAADIMIEVPVGPEIITGSTRLKAGTAQKMVLNMISTAVMVKLGKVYGNLMVNVQATNEKLRARSVSIIQDITGADEPLAREMNEKAKGHTRAAILMILYKLSYEQACEELKKHDDHFPRAMKALEGPL
;
A
#
# COMPACT_ATOMS: atom_id res chain seq x y z
N MET A 1 -10.78 6.41 -39.99
CA MET A 1 -10.15 7.19 -38.90
C MET A 1 -10.20 6.30 -37.65
N ASN A 2 -9.02 5.87 -37.14
CA ASN A 2 -8.93 4.90 -36.08
C ASN A 2 -9.58 5.45 -34.80
N GLU A 3 -10.55 4.74 -34.23
CA GLU A 3 -11.15 5.00 -32.92
C GLU A 3 -10.18 4.85 -31.72
N GLY A 4 -8.90 4.58 -31.97
CA GLY A 4 -7.86 4.31 -30.97
C GLY A 4 -7.24 5.51 -30.27
N ASN A 5 -7.61 6.74 -30.59
CA ASN A 5 -6.97 7.93 -30.06
C ASN A 5 -7.92 8.79 -29.20
N ARG A 6 -8.66 8.17 -28.26
CA ARG A 6 -9.14 8.95 -27.12
C ARG A 6 -7.91 9.53 -26.44
N LYS A 7 -7.75 10.84 -26.54
CA LYS A 7 -6.59 11.55 -25.99
C LYS A 7 -6.55 11.29 -24.50
N MET A 8 -5.53 10.59 -24.02
CA MET A 8 -5.38 10.26 -22.60
C MET A 8 -5.32 11.55 -21.78
N ILE A 9 -6.01 11.58 -20.66
CA ILE A 9 -6.09 12.75 -19.78
C ILE A 9 -4.69 13.18 -19.34
N THR A 10 -3.82 12.21 -19.01
CA THR A 10 -2.43 12.45 -18.62
C THR A 10 -1.54 13.03 -19.73
N GLU A 11 -1.96 12.92 -21.01
CA GLU A 11 -1.25 13.47 -22.18
C GLU A 11 -1.86 14.80 -22.67
N MET A 12 -2.92 15.26 -22.03
CA MET A 12 -3.51 16.55 -22.36
C MET A 12 -2.66 17.70 -21.82
N ARG A 13 -2.74 18.85 -22.47
CA ARG A 13 -2.11 20.09 -21.96
C ARG A 13 -2.96 20.68 -20.84
N ASN A 14 -2.30 21.13 -19.79
CA ASN A 14 -2.95 21.88 -18.72
C ASN A 14 -3.00 23.36 -19.13
N GLU A 15 -4.21 23.90 -19.28
CA GLU A 15 -4.45 25.28 -19.69
C GLU A 15 -3.88 26.30 -18.70
N HIS A 16 -3.81 25.96 -17.41
CA HIS A 16 -3.28 26.83 -16.38
C HIS A 16 -1.74 26.95 -16.42
N SER A 17 -1.05 26.05 -17.11
CA SER A 17 0.42 26.04 -17.24
C SER A 17 0.92 26.56 -18.58
N GLU A 18 0.05 27.20 -19.36
CA GLU A 18 0.50 27.84 -20.61
C GLU A 18 1.52 28.95 -20.27
N GLY A 19 2.65 28.94 -20.93
CA GLY A 19 3.75 29.89 -20.64
C GLY A 19 4.51 29.64 -19.34
N LEU A 20 4.42 28.43 -18.74
CA LEU A 20 5.07 28.07 -17.47
C LEU A 20 6.55 28.49 -17.38
N HIS A 21 7.28 28.42 -18.49
CA HIS A 21 8.71 28.81 -18.56
C HIS A 21 8.96 30.31 -18.33
N LEU A 22 7.94 31.13 -18.37
CA LEU A 22 7.98 32.58 -18.12
C LEU A 22 7.58 32.94 -16.68
N PHE A 23 7.06 31.96 -15.92
CA PHE A 23 6.56 32.18 -14.57
C PHE A 23 7.72 32.40 -13.58
N THR A 24 7.51 33.24 -12.60
CA THR A 24 8.38 33.35 -11.44
C THR A 24 8.34 32.05 -10.62
N THR A 25 9.34 31.83 -9.77
CA THR A 25 9.35 30.68 -8.86
C THR A 25 8.07 30.61 -8.02
N MET A 26 7.58 31.75 -7.53
CA MET A 26 6.37 31.80 -6.71
C MET A 26 5.13 31.34 -7.52
N GLU A 27 4.96 31.88 -8.71
CA GLU A 27 3.84 31.49 -9.60
C GLU A 27 3.86 30.01 -9.96
N ILE A 28 5.05 29.44 -10.17
CA ILE A 28 5.20 27.98 -10.43
C ILE A 28 4.72 27.18 -9.24
N ILE A 29 5.20 27.45 -8.01
CA ILE A 29 4.84 26.67 -6.82
C ILE A 29 3.39 26.91 -6.38
N GLU A 30 2.84 28.09 -6.59
CA GLU A 30 1.42 28.38 -6.36
C GLU A 30 0.53 27.59 -7.31
N LEU A 31 0.91 27.55 -8.60
CA LEU A 31 0.21 26.72 -9.58
C LEU A 31 0.27 25.24 -9.21
N MET A 32 1.46 24.71 -8.89
CA MET A 32 1.61 23.33 -8.44
C MET A 32 0.72 23.02 -7.24
N ASN A 33 0.78 23.85 -6.21
CA ASN A 33 -0.02 23.65 -4.99
C ASN A 33 -1.53 23.70 -5.26
N ARG A 34 -1.98 24.57 -6.16
CA ARG A 34 -3.37 24.66 -6.58
C ARG A 34 -3.82 23.38 -7.29
N GLU A 35 -3.02 22.89 -8.22
CA GLU A 35 -3.28 21.64 -8.94
C GLU A 35 -3.27 20.43 -8.00
N ASP A 36 -2.30 20.33 -7.11
CA ASP A 36 -2.18 19.21 -6.16
C ASP A 36 -3.36 19.12 -5.19
N LYS A 37 -3.97 20.24 -4.80
CA LYS A 37 -5.19 20.25 -3.98
C LYS A 37 -6.35 19.48 -4.62
N THR A 38 -6.38 19.37 -5.94
CA THR A 38 -7.45 18.65 -6.66
C THR A 38 -7.30 17.13 -6.58
N VAL A 39 -6.12 16.63 -6.25
CA VAL A 39 -5.82 15.20 -6.24
C VAL A 39 -6.65 14.46 -5.19
N ALA A 40 -6.77 14.99 -3.99
CA ALA A 40 -7.56 14.38 -2.92
C ALA A 40 -9.05 14.22 -3.32
N TYR A 41 -9.61 15.21 -4.01
CA TYR A 41 -10.99 15.12 -4.54
C TYR A 41 -11.13 14.10 -5.66
N ALA A 42 -10.09 13.88 -6.46
CA ALA A 42 -10.11 12.82 -7.47
C ALA A 42 -10.06 11.44 -6.81
N VAL A 43 -9.22 11.26 -5.78
CA VAL A 43 -9.15 10.01 -4.98
C VAL A 43 -10.48 9.75 -4.25
N GLU A 44 -11.12 10.77 -3.68
CA GLU A 44 -12.41 10.64 -3.00
C GLU A 44 -13.47 9.96 -3.87
N LYS A 45 -13.50 10.28 -5.16
CA LYS A 45 -14.45 9.68 -6.11
C LYS A 45 -14.20 8.19 -6.36
N ALA A 46 -12.98 7.71 -6.11
CA ALA A 46 -12.58 6.32 -6.29
C ALA A 46 -12.68 5.48 -4.99
N LEU A 47 -13.12 6.06 -3.86
CA LEU A 47 -13.20 5.36 -2.57
C LEU A 47 -13.99 4.05 -2.63
N PRO A 48 -15.12 3.92 -3.36
CA PRO A 48 -15.83 2.64 -3.46
C PRO A 48 -14.97 1.54 -4.09
N GLN A 49 -14.21 1.84 -5.15
CA GLN A 49 -13.32 0.89 -5.83
C GLN A 49 -12.11 0.55 -4.97
N ILE A 50 -11.56 1.56 -4.26
CA ILE A 50 -10.47 1.36 -3.30
C ILE A 50 -10.93 0.41 -2.19
N SER A 51 -12.12 0.62 -1.63
CA SER A 51 -12.70 -0.26 -0.60
C SER A 51 -12.86 -1.69 -1.10
N ALA A 52 -13.40 -1.87 -2.31
CA ALA A 52 -13.54 -3.20 -2.91
C ALA A 52 -12.19 -3.91 -3.10
N GLY A 53 -11.17 -3.17 -3.53
CA GLY A 53 -9.81 -3.69 -3.65
C GLY A 53 -9.19 -4.09 -2.30
N ILE A 54 -9.42 -3.29 -1.26
CA ILE A 54 -8.98 -3.60 0.11
C ILE A 54 -9.66 -4.87 0.62
N ASP A 55 -10.98 -5.00 0.49
CA ASP A 55 -11.72 -6.16 0.97
C ASP A 55 -11.28 -7.46 0.25
N ALA A 56 -11.03 -7.38 -1.06
CA ALA A 56 -10.48 -8.49 -1.83
C ALA A 56 -9.07 -8.87 -1.37
N ALA A 57 -8.19 -7.88 -1.13
CA ALA A 57 -6.85 -8.12 -0.61
C ALA A 57 -6.88 -8.78 0.78
N VAL A 58 -7.68 -8.25 1.71
CA VAL A 58 -7.85 -8.83 3.06
C VAL A 58 -8.26 -10.29 2.99
N SER A 59 -9.28 -10.61 2.17
CA SER A 59 -9.77 -11.98 2.02
C SER A 59 -8.68 -12.97 1.59
N ARG A 60 -7.77 -12.54 0.69
CA ARG A 60 -6.65 -13.38 0.24
C ARG A 60 -5.54 -13.49 1.29
N LEU A 61 -5.21 -12.38 1.96
CA LEU A 61 -4.17 -12.39 2.99
C LEU A 61 -4.58 -13.17 4.25
N GLU A 62 -5.86 -13.18 4.63
CA GLU A 62 -6.39 -14.02 5.72
C GLU A 62 -6.26 -15.52 5.42
N THR A 63 -6.16 -15.90 4.16
CA THR A 63 -5.95 -17.31 3.74
C THR A 63 -4.49 -17.65 3.43
N GLY A 64 -3.55 -16.77 3.79
CA GLY A 64 -2.11 -16.99 3.66
C GLY A 64 -1.49 -16.45 2.37
N GLY A 65 -2.24 -15.70 1.56
CA GLY A 65 -1.73 -14.99 0.40
C GLY A 65 -0.88 -13.77 0.78
N ARG A 66 -0.21 -13.20 -0.21
CA ARG A 66 0.66 -12.02 -0.11
C ARG A 66 0.17 -10.92 -1.04
N LEU A 67 0.52 -9.68 -0.74
CA LEU A 67 0.22 -8.52 -1.57
C LEU A 67 1.44 -8.13 -2.40
N TYR A 68 1.24 -7.97 -3.70
CA TYR A 68 2.27 -7.51 -4.63
C TYR A 68 1.83 -6.23 -5.33
N TYR A 69 2.70 -5.24 -5.33
CA TYR A 69 2.63 -4.06 -6.20
C TYR A 69 3.53 -4.28 -7.40
N ILE A 70 3.07 -3.94 -8.59
CA ILE A 70 3.89 -3.98 -9.79
C ILE A 70 3.68 -2.72 -10.63
N GLY A 71 4.77 -2.12 -11.10
CA GLY A 71 4.73 -0.90 -11.90
C GLY A 71 6.05 -0.58 -12.58
N ALA A 72 6.04 0.45 -13.41
CA ALA A 72 7.23 0.98 -14.05
C ALA A 72 7.49 2.43 -13.59
N GLY A 73 8.75 2.89 -13.64
CA GLY A 73 9.11 4.27 -13.33
C GLY A 73 8.61 4.72 -11.95
N THR A 74 7.92 5.87 -11.90
CA THR A 74 7.36 6.43 -10.66
C THR A 74 6.36 5.49 -10.00
N SER A 75 5.50 4.84 -10.78
CA SER A 75 4.48 3.91 -10.25
C SER A 75 5.12 2.71 -9.55
N GLY A 76 6.16 2.12 -10.14
CA GLY A 76 6.92 1.03 -9.53
C GLY A 76 7.65 1.48 -8.26
N ARG A 77 8.27 2.68 -8.27
CA ARG A 77 8.94 3.23 -7.09
C ARG A 77 8.00 3.46 -5.92
N LEU A 78 6.79 3.95 -6.18
CA LEU A 78 5.76 4.13 -5.15
C LEU A 78 5.30 2.80 -4.56
N GLY A 79 5.14 1.75 -5.38
CA GLY A 79 4.85 0.40 -4.91
C GLY A 79 5.95 -0.16 -4.01
N VAL A 80 7.22 -0.01 -4.42
CA VAL A 80 8.38 -0.41 -3.60
C VAL A 80 8.44 0.38 -2.29
N LEU A 81 8.21 1.69 -2.34
CA LEU A 81 8.18 2.55 -1.16
C LEU A 81 7.12 2.09 -0.15
N ASP A 82 5.86 1.95 -0.58
CA ASP A 82 4.76 1.56 0.31
C ASP A 82 4.99 0.15 0.91
N ALA A 83 5.46 -0.80 0.10
CA ALA A 83 5.80 -2.14 0.57
C ALA A 83 6.90 -2.12 1.64
N SER A 84 7.95 -1.31 1.45
CA SER A 84 9.08 -1.22 2.38
C SER A 84 8.73 -0.62 3.75
N GLU A 85 7.66 0.16 3.83
CA GLU A 85 7.18 0.78 5.07
C GLU A 85 6.27 -0.14 5.91
N CYS A 86 5.75 -1.23 5.33
CA CYS A 86 4.86 -2.16 6.04
C CYS A 86 5.56 -2.90 7.20
N PRO A 87 6.77 -3.48 7.04
CA PRO A 87 7.45 -4.16 8.14
C PRO A 87 7.75 -3.25 9.34
N PRO A 88 8.37 -2.07 9.19
CA PRO A 88 8.68 -1.21 10.35
C PRO A 88 7.44 -0.60 11.00
N THR A 89 6.35 -0.39 10.24
CA THR A 89 5.12 0.21 10.75
C THR A 89 4.22 -0.81 11.45
N PHE A 90 4.02 -1.96 10.83
CA PHE A 90 3.03 -2.95 11.27
C PHE A 90 3.65 -4.24 11.84
N GLY A 91 4.99 -4.35 11.86
CA GLY A 91 5.70 -5.51 12.39
C GLY A 91 5.40 -6.81 11.65
N VAL A 92 5.04 -6.72 10.38
CA VAL A 92 4.76 -7.88 9.53
C VAL A 92 6.04 -8.38 8.84
N PRO A 93 6.07 -9.64 8.39
CA PRO A 93 7.17 -10.13 7.56
C PRO A 93 7.33 -9.30 6.28
N ALA A 94 8.58 -9.12 5.84
CA ALA A 94 8.87 -8.35 4.63
C ALA A 94 8.23 -8.94 3.37
N GLU A 95 7.99 -10.25 3.40
CA GLU A 95 7.40 -11.02 2.30
C GLU A 95 5.88 -10.84 2.18
N LEU A 96 5.22 -10.22 3.18
CA LEU A 96 3.76 -10.06 3.17
C LEU A 96 3.31 -9.03 2.15
N VAL A 97 4.05 -7.92 2.01
CA VAL A 97 3.79 -6.87 1.03
C VAL A 97 5.06 -6.63 0.21
N ASN A 98 4.96 -6.76 -1.10
CA ASN A 98 6.11 -6.74 -2.00
C ASN A 98 5.93 -5.69 -3.08
N GLY A 99 7.02 -5.03 -3.45
CA GLY A 99 7.06 -4.08 -4.57
C GLY A 99 7.94 -4.58 -5.70
N ILE A 100 7.38 -4.65 -6.91
CA ILE A 100 8.08 -5.06 -8.14
C ILE A 100 8.13 -3.87 -9.09
N ILE A 101 9.32 -3.58 -9.62
CA ILE A 101 9.51 -2.50 -10.58
C ILE A 101 10.13 -3.02 -11.87
N ALA A 102 9.63 -2.55 -13.02
CA ALA A 102 10.24 -2.84 -14.32
C ALA A 102 11.71 -2.42 -14.34
N GLY A 103 12.60 -3.33 -14.78
CA GLY A 103 14.05 -3.12 -14.76
C GLY A 103 14.72 -3.46 -13.42
N GLY A 104 13.97 -4.02 -12.44
CA GLY A 104 14.51 -4.55 -11.19
C GLY A 104 15.01 -3.48 -10.22
N GLU A 105 15.82 -3.90 -9.22
CA GLU A 105 16.28 -3.01 -8.14
C GLU A 105 17.04 -1.76 -8.61
N MET A 106 17.77 -1.85 -9.70
CA MET A 106 18.46 -0.69 -10.28
C MET A 106 17.49 0.41 -10.67
N ALA A 107 16.29 0.04 -11.18
CA ALA A 107 15.27 0.99 -11.63
C ALA A 107 14.66 1.83 -10.49
N VAL A 108 14.85 1.44 -9.24
CA VAL A 108 14.46 2.25 -8.08
C VAL A 108 15.23 3.59 -8.07
N ARG A 109 16.51 3.57 -8.45
CA ARG A 109 17.42 4.73 -8.39
C ARG A 109 17.73 5.32 -9.75
N ILE A 110 17.93 4.48 -10.77
CA ILE A 110 18.38 4.87 -12.10
C ILE A 110 17.32 4.40 -13.11
N PRO A 111 16.81 5.29 -13.98
CA PRO A 111 15.90 4.87 -15.03
C PRO A 111 16.51 3.77 -15.91
N VAL A 112 15.75 2.69 -16.12
CA VAL A 112 16.12 1.63 -17.07
C VAL A 112 15.24 1.80 -18.29
N GLU A 113 15.86 2.15 -19.42
CA GLU A 113 15.14 2.40 -20.66
C GLU A 113 14.50 1.10 -21.20
N ASN A 114 13.35 1.25 -21.87
CA ASN A 114 12.56 0.17 -22.48
C ASN A 114 12.04 -0.92 -21.51
N ALA A 115 12.33 -0.83 -20.21
CA ALA A 115 11.85 -1.83 -19.25
C ALA A 115 10.31 -1.83 -19.14
N GLU A 116 9.67 -0.66 -19.27
CA GLU A 116 8.22 -0.53 -19.22
C GLU A 116 7.49 -1.12 -20.42
N ASP A 117 8.19 -1.25 -21.57
CA ASP A 117 7.64 -1.78 -22.82
C ASP A 117 7.71 -3.31 -22.89
N ASN A 118 8.40 -3.95 -21.98
CA ASN A 118 8.62 -5.39 -22.00
C ASN A 118 7.45 -6.15 -21.34
N HIS A 119 6.42 -6.43 -22.12
CA HIS A 119 5.23 -7.18 -21.71
C HIS A 119 5.57 -8.59 -21.20
N GLU A 120 6.47 -9.30 -21.90
CA GLU A 120 6.83 -10.67 -21.55
C GLU A 120 7.58 -10.75 -20.21
N GLU A 121 8.43 -9.79 -19.90
CA GLU A 121 9.11 -9.72 -18.61
C GLU A 121 8.11 -9.58 -17.46
N GLY A 122 7.04 -8.78 -17.65
CA GLY A 122 5.94 -8.69 -16.70
C GLY A 122 5.28 -10.04 -16.44
N ARG A 123 5.07 -10.85 -17.47
CA ARG A 123 4.55 -12.21 -17.34
C ARG A 123 5.51 -13.14 -16.59
N ILE A 124 6.79 -13.12 -16.98
CA ILE A 124 7.82 -13.98 -16.41
C ILE A 124 7.96 -13.75 -14.92
N ILE A 125 8.07 -12.49 -14.49
CA ILE A 125 8.29 -12.17 -13.06
C ILE A 125 7.10 -12.61 -12.19
N VAL A 126 5.88 -12.43 -12.67
CA VAL A 126 4.67 -12.86 -11.96
C VAL A 126 4.63 -14.39 -11.85
N LYS A 127 4.92 -15.10 -12.95
CA LYS A 127 4.98 -16.57 -12.96
C LYS A 127 6.01 -17.14 -11.98
N GLN A 128 7.11 -16.41 -11.75
CA GLN A 128 8.17 -16.84 -10.83
C GLN A 128 7.83 -16.60 -9.35
N LEU A 129 7.10 -15.51 -9.05
CA LEU A 129 6.97 -15.02 -7.68
C LEU A 129 5.59 -15.29 -7.05
N LEU A 130 4.53 -15.31 -7.84
CA LEU A 130 3.16 -15.33 -7.31
C LEU A 130 2.55 -16.73 -7.33
N ALA A 131 1.70 -16.98 -6.34
CA ALA A 131 0.81 -18.13 -6.25
C ALA A 131 -0.66 -17.66 -6.36
N LYS A 132 -1.58 -18.60 -6.60
CA LYS A 132 -3.02 -18.28 -6.80
C LYS A 132 -3.69 -17.58 -5.62
N GLU A 133 -3.14 -17.74 -4.42
CA GLU A 133 -3.64 -17.10 -3.19
C GLU A 133 -3.25 -15.62 -3.10
N ASP A 134 -2.26 -15.20 -3.88
CA ASP A 134 -1.70 -13.84 -3.82
C ASP A 134 -2.62 -12.81 -4.50
N VAL A 135 -2.36 -11.54 -4.19
CA VAL A 135 -2.99 -10.37 -4.81
C VAL A 135 -1.95 -9.58 -5.57
N LEU A 136 -2.24 -9.22 -6.81
CA LEU A 136 -1.40 -8.33 -7.61
C LEU A 136 -2.10 -7.01 -7.87
N ILE A 137 -1.45 -5.91 -7.50
CA ILE A 137 -1.89 -4.55 -7.82
C ILE A 137 -0.99 -3.99 -8.92
N GLY A 138 -1.52 -3.89 -10.13
CA GLY A 138 -0.84 -3.30 -11.28
C GLY A 138 -1.02 -1.78 -11.29
N ILE A 139 0.08 -1.04 -11.28
CA ILE A 139 0.10 0.42 -11.17
C ILE A 139 0.65 1.03 -12.46
N ALA A 140 -0.21 1.72 -13.21
CA ALA A 140 0.16 2.42 -14.43
C ALA A 140 -0.65 3.71 -14.58
N SER A 141 -0.03 4.87 -14.50
CA SER A 141 -0.71 6.17 -14.67
C SER A 141 -1.50 6.23 -15.98
N SER A 142 -0.92 5.73 -17.06
CA SER A 142 -1.55 5.62 -18.37
C SER A 142 -2.62 4.52 -18.46
N GLY A 143 -2.49 3.49 -17.63
CA GLY A 143 -3.28 2.26 -17.75
C GLY A 143 -2.94 1.42 -18.98
N ARG A 144 -1.77 1.63 -19.62
CA ARG A 144 -1.35 1.00 -20.89
C ARG A 144 0.07 0.43 -20.86
N THR A 145 0.79 0.55 -19.75
CA THR A 145 2.18 0.09 -19.62
C THR A 145 2.28 -1.40 -19.92
N PRO A 146 2.97 -1.82 -21.00
CA PRO A 146 3.00 -3.22 -21.44
C PRO A 146 3.48 -4.19 -20.36
N TYR A 147 4.52 -3.82 -19.62
CA TYR A 147 5.03 -4.60 -18.48
C TYR A 147 3.93 -4.91 -17.44
N VAL A 148 3.12 -3.91 -17.09
CA VAL A 148 2.02 -4.07 -16.11
C VAL A 148 0.88 -4.90 -16.68
N LEU A 149 0.55 -4.72 -17.97
CA LEU A 149 -0.49 -5.52 -18.64
C LEU A 149 -0.10 -7.00 -18.67
N GLY A 150 1.14 -7.31 -19.08
CA GLY A 150 1.63 -8.69 -19.08
C GLY A 150 1.62 -9.31 -17.69
N ALA A 151 1.96 -8.54 -16.67
CA ALA A 151 1.89 -9.00 -15.29
C ALA A 151 0.46 -9.33 -14.84
N ILE A 152 -0.51 -8.46 -15.12
CA ILE A 152 -1.93 -8.69 -14.78
C ILE A 152 -2.49 -9.89 -15.54
N GLU A 153 -2.20 -10.03 -16.83
CA GLU A 153 -2.62 -11.18 -17.63
C GLU A 153 -2.10 -12.49 -17.03
N GLN A 154 -0.81 -12.55 -16.69
CA GLN A 154 -0.22 -13.74 -16.08
C GLN A 154 -0.79 -14.04 -14.69
N ALA A 155 -1.07 -13.01 -13.88
CA ALA A 155 -1.70 -13.18 -12.57
C ALA A 155 -3.11 -13.77 -12.69
N ASN A 156 -3.90 -13.31 -13.67
CA ASN A 156 -5.21 -13.88 -13.98
C ASN A 156 -5.11 -15.35 -14.41
N GLU A 157 -4.13 -15.72 -15.23
CA GLU A 157 -3.90 -17.12 -15.63
C GLU A 157 -3.54 -18.03 -14.44
N ILE A 158 -2.84 -17.52 -13.45
CA ILE A 158 -2.49 -18.24 -12.21
C ILE A 158 -3.73 -18.36 -11.28
N GLY A 159 -4.68 -17.43 -11.38
CA GLY A 159 -5.86 -17.32 -10.52
C GLY A 159 -5.64 -16.42 -9.29
N CYS A 160 -4.64 -15.53 -9.35
CA CYS A 160 -4.48 -14.46 -8.38
C CYS A 160 -5.66 -13.49 -8.41
N GLN A 161 -5.90 -12.77 -7.32
CA GLN A 161 -6.76 -11.60 -7.35
C GLN A 161 -6.01 -10.43 -7.99
N THR A 162 -6.58 -9.82 -9.01
CA THR A 162 -5.93 -8.70 -9.70
C THR A 162 -6.66 -7.37 -9.46
N ILE A 163 -5.88 -6.31 -9.22
CA ILE A 163 -6.35 -4.95 -9.02
C ILE A 163 -5.53 -4.04 -9.93
N GLY A 164 -6.19 -3.18 -10.69
CA GLY A 164 -5.54 -2.16 -11.50
C GLY A 164 -5.66 -0.78 -10.85
N LEU A 165 -4.63 0.04 -10.96
CA LEU A 165 -4.63 1.45 -10.56
C LEU A 165 -4.14 2.33 -11.70
N SER A 166 -5.01 3.21 -12.21
CA SER A 166 -4.64 4.18 -13.26
C SER A 166 -5.15 5.59 -12.98
N CYS A 167 -4.56 6.57 -13.70
CA CYS A 167 -5.01 7.97 -13.68
C CYS A 167 -5.74 8.36 -14.97
N ASN A 168 -6.16 7.39 -15.75
CA ASN A 168 -7.03 7.50 -16.92
C ASN A 168 -8.22 6.56 -16.77
N LEU A 169 -9.27 6.80 -17.56
CA LEU A 169 -10.50 6.04 -17.53
C LEU A 169 -10.55 5.04 -18.68
N GLN A 170 -11.16 3.88 -18.43
CA GLN A 170 -11.48 2.87 -19.46
C GLN A 170 -10.25 2.46 -20.29
N THR A 171 -9.15 2.18 -19.60
CA THR A 171 -7.86 1.80 -20.19
C THR A 171 -7.79 0.30 -20.51
N GLU A 172 -6.70 -0.15 -21.11
CA GLU A 172 -6.41 -1.56 -21.30
C GLU A 172 -6.32 -2.29 -19.93
N LEU A 173 -5.72 -1.64 -18.94
CA LEU A 173 -5.64 -2.16 -17.57
C LEU A 173 -7.03 -2.31 -16.94
N SER A 174 -7.97 -1.40 -17.28
CA SER A 174 -9.36 -1.47 -16.80
C SER A 174 -10.13 -2.67 -17.32
N LYS A 175 -9.70 -3.22 -18.46
CA LYS A 175 -10.30 -4.42 -19.07
C LYS A 175 -9.64 -5.71 -18.58
N ALA A 176 -8.39 -5.62 -18.14
CA ALA A 176 -7.58 -6.77 -17.77
C ALA A 176 -7.70 -7.14 -16.29
N ALA A 177 -7.83 -6.17 -15.39
CA ALA A 177 -7.88 -6.42 -13.94
C ALA A 177 -9.31 -6.75 -13.47
N ASP A 178 -9.43 -7.61 -12.45
CA ASP A 178 -10.73 -7.97 -11.83
C ASP A 178 -11.38 -6.77 -11.14
N ILE A 179 -10.58 -5.95 -10.46
CA ILE A 179 -11.02 -4.72 -9.80
C ILE A 179 -10.19 -3.57 -10.34
N MET A 180 -10.87 -2.48 -10.73
CA MET A 180 -10.17 -1.32 -11.28
C MET A 180 -10.40 -0.08 -10.45
N ILE A 181 -9.30 0.57 -10.05
CA ILE A 181 -9.27 1.85 -9.36
C ILE A 181 -8.82 2.92 -10.37
N GLU A 182 -9.75 3.76 -10.81
CA GLU A 182 -9.48 4.83 -11.77
C GLU A 182 -9.54 6.18 -11.07
N VAL A 183 -8.42 6.92 -11.09
CA VAL A 183 -8.29 8.22 -10.42
C VAL A 183 -7.87 9.29 -11.43
N PRO A 184 -8.81 9.83 -12.21
CA PRO A 184 -8.51 10.84 -13.23
C PRO A 184 -8.16 12.18 -12.56
N VAL A 185 -6.86 12.49 -12.45
CA VAL A 185 -6.33 13.70 -11.81
C VAL A 185 -6.23 14.93 -12.74
N GLY A 186 -6.65 14.78 -14.00
CA GLY A 186 -6.49 15.82 -15.01
C GLY A 186 -5.06 15.91 -15.57
N PRO A 187 -4.83 16.87 -16.48
CA PRO A 187 -3.53 17.11 -17.10
C PRO A 187 -2.50 17.60 -16.08
N GLU A 188 -1.25 17.17 -16.24
CA GLU A 188 -0.15 17.66 -15.42
C GLU A 188 0.30 19.06 -15.84
N ILE A 189 0.89 19.83 -14.93
CA ILE A 189 1.45 21.16 -15.24
C ILE A 189 2.61 21.09 -16.25
N ILE A 190 3.32 19.96 -16.29
CA ILE A 190 4.24 19.59 -17.35
C ILE A 190 3.61 18.40 -18.06
N THR A 191 3.15 18.58 -19.27
CA THR A 191 2.42 17.57 -20.03
C THR A 191 3.14 16.22 -20.03
N GLY A 192 2.43 15.16 -19.70
CA GLY A 192 2.95 13.80 -19.65
C GLY A 192 3.84 13.48 -18.42
N SER A 193 4.12 14.46 -17.53
CA SER A 193 4.96 14.23 -16.36
C SER A 193 4.17 13.63 -15.19
N THR A 194 3.76 12.37 -15.32
CA THR A 194 2.90 11.64 -14.39
C THR A 194 3.52 11.32 -13.02
N ARG A 195 4.75 11.78 -12.77
CA ARG A 195 5.36 11.77 -11.43
C ARG A 195 4.74 12.79 -10.45
N LEU A 196 3.94 13.75 -10.96
CA LEU A 196 3.34 14.85 -10.21
C LEU A 196 1.98 14.44 -9.63
N LYS A 197 0.85 14.96 -10.15
CA LYS A 197 -0.49 14.65 -9.62
C LYS A 197 -0.84 13.17 -9.67
N ALA A 198 -0.52 12.50 -10.78
CA ALA A 198 -0.74 11.06 -10.90
C ALA A 198 0.05 10.27 -9.84
N GLY A 199 1.33 10.60 -9.64
CA GLY A 199 2.15 10.01 -8.58
C GLY A 199 1.56 10.28 -7.18
N THR A 200 1.10 11.49 -6.90
CA THR A 200 0.43 11.85 -5.64
C THR A 200 -0.82 11.02 -5.42
N ALA A 201 -1.68 10.85 -6.43
CA ALA A 201 -2.87 10.02 -6.36
C ALA A 201 -2.53 8.55 -6.08
N GLN A 202 -1.56 7.99 -6.81
CA GLN A 202 -1.10 6.61 -6.60
C GLN A 202 -0.60 6.42 -5.17
N LYS A 203 0.26 7.32 -4.66
CA LYS A 203 0.75 7.27 -3.29
C LYS A 203 -0.41 7.26 -2.28
N MET A 204 -1.42 8.10 -2.45
CA MET A 204 -2.58 8.15 -1.56
C MET A 204 -3.35 6.82 -1.58
N VAL A 205 -3.61 6.27 -2.75
CA VAL A 205 -4.32 5.00 -2.92
C VAL A 205 -3.55 3.84 -2.31
N LEU A 206 -2.24 3.73 -2.57
CA LEU A 206 -1.41 2.65 -2.02
C LEU A 206 -1.37 2.71 -0.49
N ASN A 207 -1.18 3.90 0.10
CA ASN A 207 -1.22 4.04 1.56
C ASN A 207 -2.61 3.70 2.16
N MET A 208 -3.71 4.03 1.46
CA MET A 208 -5.06 3.61 1.90
C MET A 208 -5.17 2.09 1.88
N ILE A 209 -4.69 1.42 0.83
CA ILE A 209 -4.76 -0.03 0.70
C ILE A 209 -3.91 -0.70 1.79
N SER A 210 -2.62 -0.40 1.88
CA SER A 210 -1.74 -1.05 2.86
C SER A 210 -2.20 -0.81 4.28
N THR A 211 -2.53 0.44 4.63
CA THR A 211 -3.00 0.78 5.98
C THR A 211 -4.30 0.07 6.33
N ALA A 212 -5.31 0.11 5.47
CA ALA A 212 -6.59 -0.51 5.75
C ALA A 212 -6.49 -2.04 5.79
N VAL A 213 -5.70 -2.66 4.92
CA VAL A 213 -5.38 -4.10 4.97
C VAL A 213 -4.77 -4.45 6.32
N MET A 214 -3.75 -3.73 6.79
CA MET A 214 -3.11 -3.99 8.08
C MET A 214 -4.04 -3.78 9.27
N VAL A 215 -4.93 -2.78 9.22
CA VAL A 215 -5.99 -2.58 10.24
C VAL A 215 -6.92 -3.77 10.26
N LYS A 216 -7.40 -4.23 9.10
CA LYS A 216 -8.30 -5.40 8.98
C LYS A 216 -7.65 -6.71 9.41
N LEU A 217 -6.34 -6.86 9.20
CA LEU A 217 -5.55 -7.99 9.70
C LEU A 217 -5.19 -7.89 11.20
N GLY A 218 -5.73 -6.91 11.92
CA GLY A 218 -5.57 -6.77 13.38
C GLY A 218 -4.17 -6.34 13.83
N LYS A 219 -3.41 -5.65 12.96
CA LYS A 219 -2.09 -5.12 13.31
C LYS A 219 -2.15 -3.76 14.02
N VAL A 220 -3.35 -3.20 14.17
CA VAL A 220 -3.66 -1.92 14.81
C VAL A 220 -4.75 -2.13 15.86
N TYR A 221 -4.68 -1.40 16.99
CA TYR A 221 -5.71 -1.36 18.02
C TYR A 221 -6.03 0.11 18.35
N GLY A 222 -7.29 0.51 18.21
CA GLY A 222 -7.65 1.93 18.14
C GLY A 222 -6.93 2.58 16.96
N ASN A 223 -6.05 3.52 17.23
CA ASN A 223 -5.13 4.14 16.27
C ASN A 223 -3.65 3.87 16.58
N LEU A 224 -3.37 2.84 17.40
CA LEU A 224 -2.04 2.52 17.87
C LEU A 224 -1.45 1.32 17.11
N MET A 225 -0.19 1.43 16.71
CA MET A 225 0.58 0.37 16.04
C MET A 225 1.04 -0.68 17.04
N VAL A 226 0.13 -1.57 17.47
CA VAL A 226 0.39 -2.54 18.53
C VAL A 226 1.37 -3.66 18.16
N ASN A 227 1.68 -3.82 16.88
CA ASN A 227 2.57 -4.85 16.37
C ASN A 227 4.01 -4.34 16.13
N VAL A 228 4.39 -3.21 16.73
CA VAL A 228 5.75 -2.63 16.62
C VAL A 228 6.80 -3.63 17.12
N GLN A 229 7.84 -3.84 16.29
CA GLN A 229 9.04 -4.56 16.69
C GLN A 229 10.03 -3.57 17.32
N ALA A 230 10.35 -3.75 18.60
CA ALA A 230 11.21 -2.86 19.39
C ALA A 230 12.71 -3.03 19.05
N THR A 231 13.09 -2.84 17.80
CA THR A 231 14.44 -3.08 17.27
C THR A 231 15.45 -1.97 17.61
N ASN A 232 14.98 -0.77 17.93
CA ASN A 232 15.82 0.35 18.33
C ASN A 232 15.23 1.09 19.54
N GLU A 233 15.99 2.04 20.12
CA GLU A 233 15.59 2.76 21.34
C GLU A 233 14.27 3.54 21.17
N LYS A 234 14.09 4.21 20.03
CA LYS A 234 12.85 4.93 19.70
C LYS A 234 11.64 3.99 19.64
N LEU A 235 11.80 2.82 19.04
CA LEU A 235 10.73 1.83 18.95
C LEU A 235 10.45 1.16 20.29
N ARG A 236 11.46 0.95 21.13
CA ARG A 236 11.28 0.49 22.53
C ARG A 236 10.49 1.50 23.36
N ALA A 237 10.86 2.78 23.29
CA ALA A 237 10.11 3.83 23.98
C ALA A 237 8.65 3.91 23.50
N ARG A 238 8.41 3.80 22.18
CA ARG A 238 7.07 3.76 21.62
C ARG A 238 6.27 2.54 22.10
N SER A 239 6.89 1.35 22.17
CA SER A 239 6.25 0.14 22.70
C SER A 239 5.77 0.34 24.14
N VAL A 240 6.61 0.93 25.02
CA VAL A 240 6.24 1.25 26.39
C VAL A 240 5.06 2.23 26.44
N SER A 241 5.10 3.31 25.66
CA SER A 241 3.99 4.28 25.58
C SER A 241 2.68 3.61 25.14
N ILE A 242 2.72 2.75 24.11
CA ILE A 242 1.52 2.01 23.66
C ILE A 242 0.97 1.09 24.75
N ILE A 243 1.84 0.42 25.50
CA ILE A 243 1.43 -0.42 26.65
C ILE A 243 0.71 0.44 27.69
N GLN A 244 1.27 1.60 28.07
CA GLN A 244 0.65 2.53 29.00
C GLN A 244 -0.71 3.01 28.50
N ASP A 245 -0.80 3.46 27.26
CA ASP A 245 -2.03 3.98 26.65
C ASP A 245 -3.18 2.97 26.66
N ILE A 246 -2.88 1.69 26.44
CA ILE A 246 -3.89 0.63 26.37
C ILE A 246 -4.23 0.07 27.76
N THR A 247 -3.25 -0.07 28.63
CA THR A 247 -3.44 -0.77 29.91
C THR A 247 -3.70 0.14 31.10
N GLY A 248 -3.36 1.43 30.98
CA GLY A 248 -3.34 2.37 32.10
C GLY A 248 -2.21 2.14 33.11
N ALA A 249 -1.24 1.26 32.79
CA ALA A 249 -0.09 0.97 33.65
C ALA A 249 0.86 2.19 33.71
N ASP A 250 1.56 2.33 34.82
CA ASP A 250 2.64 3.30 34.93
C ASP A 250 3.86 2.88 34.07
N GLU A 251 4.78 3.81 33.83
CA GLU A 251 5.95 3.54 33.00
C GLU A 251 6.84 2.41 33.56
N PRO A 252 7.15 2.31 34.87
CA PRO A 252 7.94 1.22 35.38
C PRO A 252 7.34 -0.16 35.10
N LEU A 253 6.04 -0.34 35.32
CA LEU A 253 5.35 -1.60 35.05
C LEU A 253 5.29 -1.91 33.55
N ALA A 254 4.98 -0.91 32.72
CA ALA A 254 4.94 -1.08 31.27
C ALA A 254 6.30 -1.50 30.72
N ARG A 255 7.39 -0.90 31.20
CA ARG A 255 8.77 -1.25 30.83
C ARG A 255 9.13 -2.65 31.28
N GLU A 256 8.86 -3.01 32.52
CA GLU A 256 9.11 -4.35 33.06
C GLU A 256 8.37 -5.43 32.25
N MET A 257 7.10 -5.22 31.96
CA MET A 257 6.31 -6.18 31.21
C MET A 257 6.73 -6.27 29.74
N ASN A 258 7.14 -5.16 29.13
CA ASN A 258 7.71 -5.19 27.79
C ASN A 258 9.02 -5.98 27.72
N GLU A 259 9.87 -5.87 28.73
CA GLU A 259 11.11 -6.66 28.85
C GLU A 259 10.80 -8.16 29.07
N LYS A 260 9.89 -8.49 29.98
CA LYS A 260 9.42 -9.88 30.20
C LYS A 260 8.79 -10.48 28.94
N ALA A 261 8.10 -9.67 28.17
CA ALA A 261 7.55 -10.05 26.87
C ALA A 261 8.58 -10.03 25.72
N LYS A 262 9.87 -9.82 26.00
CA LYS A 262 10.96 -9.79 25.02
C LYS A 262 10.73 -8.76 23.89
N GLY A 263 10.10 -7.62 24.21
CA GLY A 263 9.74 -6.56 23.29
C GLY A 263 8.45 -6.84 22.46
N HIS A 264 7.75 -7.91 22.76
CA HIS A 264 6.48 -8.24 22.10
C HIS A 264 5.32 -7.44 22.72
N THR A 265 5.09 -6.24 22.21
CA THR A 265 4.13 -5.25 22.75
C THR A 265 2.75 -5.83 23.02
N ARG A 266 2.18 -6.59 22.07
CA ARG A 266 0.84 -7.21 22.20
C ARG A 266 0.79 -8.22 23.34
N ALA A 267 1.84 -9.04 23.49
CA ALA A 267 1.92 -9.99 24.59
C ALA A 267 2.03 -9.26 25.94
N ALA A 268 2.86 -8.21 26.06
CA ALA A 268 2.96 -7.39 27.26
C ALA A 268 1.61 -6.79 27.69
N ILE A 269 0.81 -6.31 26.73
CA ILE A 269 -0.54 -5.78 26.98
C ILE A 269 -1.44 -6.89 27.58
N LEU A 270 -1.47 -8.08 26.97
CA LEU A 270 -2.28 -9.21 27.47
C LEU A 270 -1.82 -9.68 28.86
N MET A 271 -0.51 -9.71 29.11
CA MET A 271 0.05 -10.05 30.43
C MET A 271 -0.44 -9.09 31.51
N ILE A 272 -0.50 -7.79 31.24
CA ILE A 272 -0.97 -6.78 32.22
C ILE A 272 -2.47 -6.89 32.44
N LEU A 273 -3.27 -6.87 31.36
CA LEU A 273 -4.73 -6.80 31.45
C LEU A 273 -5.36 -8.07 31.99
N TYR A 274 -4.84 -9.24 31.58
CA TYR A 274 -5.45 -10.54 31.89
C TYR A 274 -4.59 -11.41 32.80
N LYS A 275 -3.48 -10.88 33.35
CA LYS A 275 -2.55 -11.58 34.26
C LYS A 275 -2.02 -12.90 33.67
N LEU A 276 -1.79 -12.94 32.36
CA LEU A 276 -1.25 -14.09 31.66
C LEU A 276 0.28 -14.17 31.78
N SER A 277 0.84 -15.40 31.67
CA SER A 277 2.27 -15.55 31.39
C SER A 277 2.56 -15.15 29.94
N TYR A 278 3.84 -14.94 29.61
CA TYR A 278 4.25 -14.63 28.24
C TYR A 278 3.83 -15.74 27.25
N GLU A 279 4.01 -17.00 27.66
CA GLU A 279 3.65 -18.16 26.86
C GLU A 279 2.14 -18.21 26.62
N GLN A 280 1.32 -17.98 27.66
CA GLN A 280 -0.13 -17.92 27.54
C GLN A 280 -0.59 -16.78 26.63
N ALA A 281 0.03 -15.60 26.76
CA ALA A 281 -0.28 -14.46 25.90
C ALA A 281 0.05 -14.73 24.42
N CYS A 282 1.20 -15.38 24.16
CA CYS A 282 1.56 -15.79 22.80
C CYS A 282 0.62 -16.88 22.23
N GLU A 283 0.22 -17.84 23.07
CA GLU A 283 -0.73 -18.89 22.68
C GLU A 283 -2.10 -18.29 22.33
N GLU A 284 -2.56 -17.33 23.13
CA GLU A 284 -3.83 -16.65 22.88
C GLU A 284 -3.81 -15.84 21.58
N LEU A 285 -2.71 -15.12 21.29
CA LEU A 285 -2.55 -14.43 20.01
C LEU A 285 -2.61 -15.42 18.83
N LYS A 286 -1.93 -16.56 18.93
CA LYS A 286 -1.94 -17.60 17.88
C LYS A 286 -3.31 -18.22 17.65
N LYS A 287 -4.12 -18.45 18.69
CA LYS A 287 -5.50 -18.96 18.57
C LYS A 287 -6.40 -18.05 17.72
N HIS A 288 -6.01 -16.79 17.61
CA HIS A 288 -6.75 -15.75 16.86
C HIS A 288 -5.97 -15.25 15.64
N ASP A 289 -5.11 -16.08 15.03
CA ASP A 289 -4.34 -15.78 13.83
C ASP A 289 -3.50 -14.50 13.94
N ASP A 290 -2.93 -14.25 15.14
CA ASP A 290 -2.22 -13.01 15.45
C ASP A 290 -3.02 -11.71 15.26
N HIS A 291 -4.35 -11.82 15.24
CA HIS A 291 -5.27 -10.70 15.15
C HIS A 291 -5.58 -10.14 16.55
N PHE A 292 -4.80 -9.14 16.96
CA PHE A 292 -4.83 -8.62 18.34
C PHE A 292 -6.21 -8.18 18.84
N PRO A 293 -7.04 -7.42 18.09
CA PRO A 293 -8.39 -7.08 18.52
C PRO A 293 -9.32 -8.30 18.76
N ARG A 294 -9.18 -9.39 17.97
CA ARG A 294 -9.93 -10.63 18.19
C ARG A 294 -9.50 -11.34 19.47
N ALA A 295 -8.19 -11.40 19.75
CA ALA A 295 -7.65 -11.97 20.97
C ALA A 295 -8.12 -11.20 22.22
N MET A 296 -8.07 -9.86 22.18
CA MET A 296 -8.58 -8.99 23.24
C MET A 296 -10.07 -9.28 23.55
N LYS A 297 -10.90 -9.26 22.51
CA LYS A 297 -12.35 -9.51 22.65
C LYS A 297 -12.66 -10.90 23.21
N ALA A 298 -11.90 -11.92 22.84
CA ALA A 298 -12.09 -13.27 23.35
C ALA A 298 -11.77 -13.38 24.85
N LEU A 299 -10.76 -12.63 25.32
CA LEU A 299 -10.38 -12.59 26.74
C LEU A 299 -11.31 -11.73 27.60
N GLU A 300 -12.02 -10.76 27.04
CA GLU A 300 -13.05 -9.98 27.73
C GLU A 300 -14.29 -10.80 28.09
N GLY A 301 -14.49 -11.94 27.44
CA GLY A 301 -15.66 -12.79 27.62
C GLY A 301 -16.92 -12.26 26.91
N PRO A 302 -18.01 -13.03 26.85
CA PRO A 302 -19.27 -12.52 26.35
C PRO A 302 -19.80 -11.45 27.32
N LEU A 303 -20.22 -10.28 26.79
CA LEU A 303 -20.96 -9.23 27.49
C LEU A 303 -22.28 -9.75 28.01
#